data_c66406029080f57cbb13710b2b4777c6
#
_entry.id   c66406029080f57cbb13710b2b4777c6
#
_cell.length_a   1.000
_cell.length_b   1.000
_cell.length_c   1.000
_cell.angle_alpha   90.00
_cell.angle_beta   90.00
_cell.angle_gamma   90.00
#
_symmetry.space_group_name_H-M   'P 1'
#
loop_
_entity.id
_entity.type
_entity.pdbx_description
1 polymer ?
#
loop_
_entity_poly.entity_id
_entity_poly.type
_entity_poly.pdbx_seq_one_letter_code
_entity_poly.pdbx_strand_id
1 'polypeptide(L)'
;MKGAQIFASYTKQAIAEYAGNPLIEALPPILVDTDAIDLISNFPEPVTPAELDLDGATRVHCIERLRTVVQPFLLHLELESMISLLIRRGYVGRNPTSPSTVRHLHSLSGAQRYHDSFKSTADSFSVVGLSGIGKSTALHAILSLYPQTIRHERFEGKQFVQTQITWLKLDCPRDGSLAGFCRQFFHAVGKALGDADYHKRHRYRNIDDALQQMEQVASTFYIGALLIDELQNLHLAKTGGKESMLSFFLHLVNNIGIPVVFIGTNSMISLFSDVMRVARRSCGGGMVEFKRFEKDDEEWQFLVQNLWSYQWCKQKAELTPKIFDTLYEHTQGVTDFLVKILVLSQRYAIQSGVECLTAEIITQVSNAKMQILKPAISALRSRNPARMRQFDDLSLIHI
;
A
#
# COMPACT_ATOMS: atom_id res chain seq x y z
N MET A 1 2.56 -10.49 8.50
CA MET A 1 1.33 -11.13 9.05
C MET A 1 0.92 -12.26 8.14
N LYS A 2 0.45 -13.41 8.67
CA LYS A 2 -0.30 -14.39 7.87
C LYS A 2 -1.60 -13.69 7.52
N GLY A 3 -1.92 -13.54 6.23
CA GLY A 3 -3.21 -13.02 5.80
C GLY A 3 -4.31 -13.85 6.45
N ALA A 4 -5.24 -13.19 7.14
CA ALA A 4 -6.32 -13.89 7.82
C ALA A 4 -7.18 -14.58 6.76
N GLN A 5 -7.26 -15.90 6.80
CA GLN A 5 -8.20 -16.69 6.02
C GLN A 5 -9.48 -16.80 6.85
N ILE A 6 -10.61 -16.33 6.31
CA ILE A 6 -11.91 -16.39 6.97
C ILE A 6 -12.90 -17.20 6.15
N PHE A 7 -13.96 -17.71 6.79
CA PHE A 7 -15.12 -18.24 6.10
C PHE A 7 -16.05 -17.09 5.70
N ALA A 8 -16.69 -17.22 4.52
CA ALA A 8 -17.60 -16.21 4.01
C ALA A 8 -18.80 -16.02 4.93
N SER A 9 -19.06 -14.76 5.28
CA SER A 9 -20.30 -14.28 5.89
C SER A 9 -20.92 -13.27 4.93
N TYR A 10 -22.14 -13.52 4.49
CA TYR A 10 -22.74 -12.71 3.43
C TYR A 10 -23.66 -11.63 4.01
N THR A 11 -23.49 -10.42 3.51
CA THR A 11 -24.36 -9.27 3.84
C THR A 11 -25.05 -8.80 2.57
N LYS A 12 -26.38 -8.80 2.57
CA LYS A 12 -27.16 -8.30 1.43
C LYS A 12 -26.77 -6.86 1.09
N GLN A 13 -26.56 -6.61 -0.18
CA GLN A 13 -26.16 -5.30 -0.66
C GLN A 13 -27.39 -4.49 -1.08
N ALA A 14 -27.38 -3.19 -0.73
CA ALA A 14 -28.43 -2.25 -1.13
C ALA A 14 -28.28 -1.79 -2.60
N ILE A 15 -27.06 -1.87 -3.14
CA ILE A 15 -26.74 -1.50 -4.52
C ILE A 15 -27.09 -2.67 -5.43
N ALA A 16 -27.97 -2.43 -6.42
CA ALA A 16 -28.48 -3.47 -7.29
C ALA A 16 -27.41 -4.25 -8.05
N GLU A 17 -26.35 -3.59 -8.48
CA GLU A 17 -25.23 -4.18 -9.19
C GLU A 17 -24.35 -5.08 -8.31
N TYR A 18 -24.45 -4.94 -7.00
CA TYR A 18 -23.71 -5.72 -6.00
C TYR A 18 -24.51 -6.90 -5.45
N ALA A 19 -25.83 -6.79 -5.48
CA ALA A 19 -26.74 -7.79 -4.94
C ALA A 19 -26.65 -9.13 -5.71
N GLY A 20 -26.69 -10.25 -4.99
CA GLY A 20 -26.60 -11.60 -5.57
C GLY A 20 -25.21 -11.96 -6.10
N ASN A 21 -24.18 -11.18 -5.75
CA ASN A 21 -22.80 -11.52 -6.06
C ASN A 21 -22.07 -11.99 -4.79
N PRO A 22 -21.81 -13.31 -4.63
CA PRO A 22 -21.18 -13.85 -3.43
C PRO A 22 -19.81 -13.26 -3.12
N LEU A 23 -19.06 -12.83 -4.16
CA LEU A 23 -17.73 -12.23 -3.97
C LEU A 23 -17.82 -10.83 -3.36
N ILE A 24 -18.91 -10.10 -3.62
CA ILE A 24 -19.15 -8.77 -3.05
C ILE A 24 -19.85 -8.86 -1.69
N GLU A 25 -20.83 -9.73 -1.58
CA GLU A 25 -21.60 -9.89 -0.33
C GLU A 25 -20.75 -10.47 0.81
N ALA A 26 -19.65 -11.15 0.50
CA ALA A 26 -18.68 -11.64 1.49
C ALA A 26 -17.62 -10.60 1.91
N LEU A 27 -17.57 -9.44 1.26
CA LEU A 27 -16.65 -8.35 1.66
C LEU A 27 -17.18 -7.63 2.91
N PRO A 28 -16.29 -6.99 3.67
CA PRO A 28 -16.69 -6.06 4.73
C PRO A 28 -17.64 -4.99 4.21
N PRO A 29 -18.46 -4.37 5.08
CA PRO A 29 -19.37 -3.31 4.67
C PRO A 29 -18.63 -2.13 4.03
N ILE A 30 -19.34 -1.33 3.23
CA ILE A 30 -18.85 -0.04 2.77
C ILE A 30 -18.80 0.88 3.99
N LEU A 31 -17.64 1.45 4.27
CA LEU A 31 -17.42 2.29 5.45
C LEU A 31 -17.87 3.73 5.20
N VAL A 32 -18.39 4.37 6.24
CA VAL A 32 -18.52 5.82 6.31
C VAL A 32 -17.21 6.39 6.88
N ASP A 33 -16.97 7.68 6.66
CA ASP A 33 -15.69 8.31 7.02
C ASP A 33 -15.30 8.14 8.49
N THR A 34 -16.28 8.24 9.41
CA THR A 34 -16.04 8.04 10.85
C THR A 34 -15.54 6.65 11.18
N ASP A 35 -16.17 5.62 10.63
CA ASP A 35 -15.79 4.23 10.86
C ASP A 35 -14.44 3.93 10.20
N ALA A 36 -14.18 4.51 9.02
CA ALA A 36 -12.90 4.36 8.34
C ALA A 36 -11.75 4.99 9.14
N ILE A 37 -11.95 6.18 9.73
CA ILE A 37 -10.97 6.82 10.62
C ILE A 37 -10.64 5.89 11.79
N ASP A 38 -11.65 5.40 12.49
CA ASP A 38 -11.46 4.56 13.68
C ASP A 38 -10.72 3.25 13.34
N LEU A 39 -11.07 2.61 12.22
CA LEU A 39 -10.49 1.34 11.83
C LEU A 39 -9.09 1.46 11.22
N ILE A 40 -8.76 2.58 10.57
CA ILE A 40 -7.44 2.84 9.98
C ILE A 40 -6.46 3.33 11.06
N SER A 41 -6.96 4.05 12.07
CA SER A 41 -6.15 4.60 13.15
C SER A 41 -5.40 3.50 13.90
N ASN A 42 -4.14 3.77 14.18
CA ASN A 42 -3.39 2.95 15.14
C ASN A 42 -2.57 3.85 16.06
N PHE A 43 -3.05 4.00 17.27
CA PHE A 43 -2.35 4.73 18.33
C PHE A 43 -1.94 3.74 19.40
N PRO A 44 -0.63 3.63 19.71
CA PRO A 44 -0.19 2.82 20.83
C PRO A 44 -0.74 3.36 22.16
N GLU A 45 -0.80 2.51 23.16
CA GLU A 45 -1.18 2.93 24.51
C GLU A 45 -0.33 4.12 24.98
N PRO A 46 -0.95 5.11 25.66
CA PRO A 46 -0.24 6.26 26.21
C PRO A 46 0.92 5.84 27.13
N VAL A 47 1.95 6.66 27.17
CA VAL A 47 3.09 6.43 28.07
C VAL A 47 2.62 6.49 29.53
N THR A 48 2.89 5.44 30.28
CA THR A 48 2.48 5.34 31.70
C THR A 48 3.60 5.76 32.66
N PRO A 49 3.30 6.23 33.88
CA PRO A 49 4.31 6.49 34.89
C PRO A 49 5.20 5.27 35.18
N ALA A 50 4.62 4.06 35.22
CA ALA A 50 5.37 2.82 35.42
C ALA A 50 6.42 2.56 34.30
N GLU A 51 6.16 2.97 33.11
CA GLU A 51 7.17 2.88 32.02
C GLU A 51 8.31 3.88 32.18
N LEU A 52 8.03 5.05 32.74
CA LEU A 52 9.06 6.07 33.02
C LEU A 52 9.99 5.66 34.15
N ASP A 53 9.51 4.79 35.09
CA ASP A 53 10.30 4.22 36.19
C ASP A 53 11.25 3.10 35.73
N LEU A 54 11.05 2.55 34.51
CA LEU A 54 11.95 1.55 33.94
C LEU A 54 13.37 2.13 33.71
N ASP A 55 14.34 1.24 33.70
CA ASP A 55 15.72 1.63 33.31
C ASP A 55 15.79 2.16 31.90
N GLY A 56 16.84 2.95 31.60
CA GLY A 56 16.97 3.62 30.32
C GLY A 56 17.08 2.64 29.13
N ALA A 57 17.70 1.47 29.31
CA ALA A 57 17.82 0.47 28.25
C ALA A 57 16.45 -0.10 27.87
N THR A 58 15.61 -0.40 28.84
CA THR A 58 14.23 -0.89 28.62
C THR A 58 13.35 0.19 27.98
N ARG A 59 13.43 1.44 28.45
CA ARG A 59 12.64 2.56 27.87
C ARG A 59 12.97 2.82 26.39
N VAL A 60 14.23 2.62 25.99
CA VAL A 60 14.62 2.71 24.58
C VAL A 60 13.82 1.74 23.68
N HIS A 61 13.46 0.56 24.18
CA HIS A 61 12.60 -0.35 23.42
C HIS A 61 11.15 0.14 23.33
N CYS A 62 10.65 0.83 24.36
CA CYS A 62 9.30 1.40 24.31
C CYS A 62 9.15 2.48 23.24
N ILE A 63 10.20 3.25 22.95
CA ILE A 63 10.18 4.31 21.93
C ILE A 63 9.81 3.76 20.53
N GLU A 64 10.13 2.50 20.22
CA GLU A 64 9.84 1.90 18.91
C GLU A 64 8.33 1.84 18.60
N ARG A 65 7.46 1.99 19.61
CA ARG A 65 6.01 2.15 19.42
C ARG A 65 5.63 3.36 18.54
N LEU A 66 6.44 4.41 18.53
CA LEU A 66 6.23 5.55 17.63
C LEU A 66 6.14 5.13 16.14
N ARG A 67 6.83 4.06 15.75
CA ARG A 67 6.81 3.55 14.37
C ARG A 67 5.51 2.88 13.98
N THR A 68 4.67 2.55 14.96
CA THR A 68 3.38 1.89 14.73
C THR A 68 2.22 2.88 14.63
N VAL A 69 2.46 4.15 14.92
CA VAL A 69 1.42 5.19 14.84
C VAL A 69 0.94 5.34 13.40
N VAL A 70 -0.36 5.24 13.22
CA VAL A 70 -1.05 5.55 11.96
C VAL A 70 -2.11 6.61 12.28
N GLN A 71 -1.85 7.82 11.81
CA GLN A 71 -2.77 8.94 11.87
C GLN A 71 -3.48 9.07 10.52
N PRO A 72 -4.78 8.76 10.41
CA PRO A 72 -5.51 8.99 9.17
C PRO A 72 -5.76 10.48 8.93
N PHE A 73 -5.75 10.84 7.65
CA PHE A 73 -6.11 12.15 7.12
C PHE A 73 -7.10 11.97 5.97
N LEU A 74 -7.67 13.04 5.44
CA LEU A 74 -8.65 12.96 4.34
C LEU A 74 -8.17 12.11 3.16
N LEU A 75 -6.88 12.17 2.84
CA LEU A 75 -6.28 11.38 1.78
C LEU A 75 -6.38 9.86 2.02
N HIS A 76 -6.36 9.42 3.29
CA HIS A 76 -6.52 8.00 3.64
C HIS A 76 -7.97 7.55 3.43
N LEU A 77 -8.95 8.40 3.71
CA LEU A 77 -10.36 8.13 3.48
C LEU A 77 -10.68 8.05 1.98
N GLU A 78 -10.15 8.98 1.20
CA GLU A 78 -10.22 8.94 -0.26
C GLU A 78 -9.64 7.63 -0.80
N LEU A 79 -8.45 7.24 -0.34
CA LEU A 79 -7.78 6.03 -0.78
C LEU A 79 -8.56 4.76 -0.37
N GLU A 80 -9.14 4.72 0.84
CA GLU A 80 -10.01 3.61 1.27
C GLU A 80 -11.22 3.50 0.36
N SER A 81 -11.95 4.58 0.16
CA SER A 81 -13.11 4.64 -0.71
C SER A 81 -12.80 4.18 -2.13
N MET A 82 -11.67 4.61 -2.68
CA MET A 82 -11.21 4.18 -4.01
C MET A 82 -10.89 2.69 -4.07
N ILE A 83 -10.23 2.12 -3.06
CA ILE A 83 -9.93 0.68 -2.98
C ILE A 83 -11.23 -0.12 -2.82
N SER A 84 -12.13 0.33 -1.95
CA SER A 84 -13.45 -0.25 -1.74
C SER A 84 -14.25 -0.35 -3.05
N LEU A 85 -14.33 0.77 -3.76
CA LEU A 85 -15.01 0.86 -5.05
C LEU A 85 -14.33 -0.02 -6.12
N LEU A 86 -13.01 0.03 -6.19
CA LEU A 86 -12.20 -0.70 -7.17
C LEU A 86 -12.43 -2.21 -7.08
N ILE A 87 -12.33 -2.78 -5.87
CA ILE A 87 -12.52 -4.21 -5.62
C ILE A 87 -13.94 -4.63 -6.02
N ARG A 88 -14.96 -3.89 -5.57
CA ARG A 88 -16.37 -4.23 -5.84
C ARG A 88 -16.72 -4.13 -7.32
N ARG A 89 -16.31 -3.05 -8.00
CA ARG A 89 -16.51 -2.90 -9.44
C ARG A 89 -15.84 -4.02 -10.23
N GLY A 90 -14.63 -4.43 -9.83
CA GLY A 90 -13.95 -5.56 -10.45
C GLY A 90 -14.72 -6.87 -10.32
N TYR A 91 -15.48 -7.06 -9.25
CA TYR A 91 -16.31 -8.24 -9.06
C TYR A 91 -17.68 -8.18 -9.76
N VAL A 92 -18.21 -7.00 -10.07
CA VAL A 92 -19.48 -6.88 -10.81
C VAL A 92 -19.43 -7.67 -12.12
N GLY A 93 -18.38 -7.46 -12.93
CA GLY A 93 -18.21 -8.18 -14.20
C GLY A 93 -17.78 -9.64 -14.06
N ARG A 94 -17.41 -10.08 -12.86
CA ARG A 94 -16.92 -11.43 -12.56
C ARG A 94 -17.82 -12.20 -11.59
N ASN A 95 -19.12 -11.88 -11.57
CA ASN A 95 -20.07 -12.58 -10.71
C ASN A 95 -20.15 -14.08 -11.06
N PRO A 96 -19.75 -15.00 -10.15
CA PRO A 96 -19.72 -16.44 -10.43
C PRO A 96 -21.11 -17.07 -10.59
N THR A 97 -22.17 -16.35 -10.22
CA THR A 97 -23.56 -16.81 -10.45
C THR A 97 -24.06 -16.47 -11.86
N SER A 98 -23.33 -15.59 -12.59
CA SER A 98 -23.68 -15.20 -13.95
C SER A 98 -23.23 -16.23 -14.99
N PRO A 99 -24.10 -16.73 -15.86
CA PRO A 99 -23.72 -17.70 -16.93
C PRO A 99 -22.68 -17.16 -17.91
N SER A 100 -22.66 -15.86 -18.16
CA SER A 100 -21.65 -15.20 -19.02
C SER A 100 -20.27 -15.25 -18.41
N THR A 101 -20.16 -14.96 -17.11
CA THR A 101 -18.88 -15.04 -16.37
C THR A 101 -18.36 -16.47 -16.33
N VAL A 102 -19.22 -17.45 -16.04
CA VAL A 102 -18.81 -18.87 -16.01
C VAL A 102 -18.26 -19.32 -17.37
N ARG A 103 -18.94 -18.97 -18.47
CA ARG A 103 -18.46 -19.28 -19.84
C ARG A 103 -17.12 -18.62 -20.12
N HIS A 104 -16.97 -17.36 -19.76
CA HIS A 104 -15.70 -16.62 -19.95
C HIS A 104 -14.55 -17.29 -19.16
N LEU A 105 -14.74 -17.62 -17.89
CA LEU A 105 -13.74 -18.29 -17.06
C LEU A 105 -13.35 -19.66 -17.64
N HIS A 106 -14.31 -20.43 -18.15
CA HIS A 106 -14.02 -21.69 -18.85
C HIS A 106 -13.21 -21.48 -20.12
N SER A 107 -13.45 -20.40 -20.88
CA SER A 107 -12.68 -20.10 -22.11
C SER A 107 -11.23 -19.75 -21.80
N LEU A 108 -10.92 -19.18 -20.64
CA LEU A 108 -9.53 -18.89 -20.23
C LEU A 108 -8.75 -20.17 -19.89
N SER A 109 -9.42 -21.25 -19.51
CA SER A 109 -8.78 -22.54 -19.22
C SER A 109 -8.64 -23.49 -20.41
N GLY A 110 -9.29 -23.17 -21.56
CA GLY A 110 -9.32 -23.98 -22.76
C GLY A 110 -8.47 -23.44 -23.91
N ALA A 111 -8.14 -24.31 -24.87
CA ALA A 111 -7.38 -23.95 -26.08
C ALA A 111 -8.16 -23.06 -27.07
N GLN A 112 -9.47 -22.91 -26.92
CA GLN A 112 -10.32 -22.08 -27.76
C GLN A 112 -10.73 -20.81 -26.98
N ARG A 113 -10.13 -19.69 -27.36
CA ARG A 113 -10.60 -18.37 -26.91
C ARG A 113 -11.89 -18.04 -27.67
N TYR A 114 -13.03 -18.22 -27.04
CA TYR A 114 -14.27 -17.62 -27.54
C TYR A 114 -14.17 -16.12 -27.32
N HIS A 115 -14.18 -15.35 -28.40
CA HIS A 115 -14.39 -13.90 -28.38
C HIS A 115 -15.86 -13.61 -28.03
N ASP A 116 -16.25 -13.93 -26.83
CA ASP A 116 -17.60 -13.64 -26.38
C ASP A 116 -17.58 -12.40 -25.47
N SER A 117 -18.63 -11.67 -25.55
CA SER A 117 -19.09 -10.45 -24.93
C SER A 117 -18.72 -10.15 -23.45
N PHE A 118 -17.61 -10.69 -22.93
CA PHE A 118 -17.12 -10.32 -21.62
C PHE A 118 -16.67 -8.85 -21.63
N LYS A 119 -17.40 -8.03 -20.91
CA LYS A 119 -17.06 -6.63 -20.70
C LYS A 119 -16.46 -6.48 -19.31
N SER A 120 -15.16 -6.24 -19.24
CA SER A 120 -14.51 -5.93 -17.98
C SER A 120 -15.11 -4.68 -17.34
N THR A 121 -15.41 -4.77 -16.04
CA THR A 121 -15.80 -3.64 -15.19
C THR A 121 -14.65 -3.19 -14.29
N ALA A 122 -13.49 -3.85 -14.41
CA ALA A 122 -12.29 -3.50 -13.68
C ALA A 122 -11.73 -2.14 -14.14
N ASP A 123 -11.13 -1.47 -13.21
CA ASP A 123 -10.48 -0.18 -13.41
C ASP A 123 -9.06 -0.22 -12.80
N SER A 124 -8.32 0.87 -12.93
CA SER A 124 -7.05 1.05 -12.26
C SER A 124 -6.86 2.49 -11.82
N PHE A 125 -6.07 2.70 -10.78
CA PHE A 125 -5.63 4.02 -10.37
C PHE A 125 -4.18 3.97 -9.87
N SER A 126 -3.60 5.14 -9.64
CA SER A 126 -2.21 5.27 -9.21
C SER A 126 -2.11 5.96 -7.85
N VAL A 127 -1.17 5.52 -7.04
CA VAL A 127 -0.79 6.14 -5.76
C VAL A 127 0.66 6.61 -5.88
N VAL A 128 0.86 7.91 -5.85
CA VAL A 128 2.15 8.54 -6.14
C VAL A 128 2.59 9.41 -4.97
N GLY A 129 3.88 9.51 -4.75
CA GLY A 129 4.46 10.42 -3.76
C GLY A 129 5.89 10.06 -3.39
N LEU A 130 6.55 10.94 -2.69
CA LEU A 130 7.94 10.74 -2.24
C LEU A 130 8.10 9.44 -1.43
N SER A 131 9.29 8.84 -1.49
CA SER A 131 9.65 7.76 -0.58
C SER A 131 9.62 8.25 0.87
N GLY A 132 9.06 7.42 1.79
CA GLY A 132 8.93 7.79 3.21
C GLY A 132 7.74 8.70 3.56
N ILE A 133 6.87 9.05 2.60
CA ILE A 133 5.70 9.92 2.86
C ILE A 133 4.53 9.18 3.53
N GLY A 134 4.57 7.86 3.64
CA GLY A 134 3.52 7.08 4.30
C GLY A 134 2.63 6.24 3.38
N LYS A 135 2.85 6.22 2.05
CA LYS A 135 2.03 5.45 1.08
C LYS A 135 1.82 3.99 1.49
N SER A 136 2.92 3.28 1.74
CA SER A 136 2.87 1.85 2.08
C SER A 136 2.21 1.60 3.44
N THR A 137 2.36 2.53 4.39
CA THR A 137 1.69 2.48 5.70
C THR A 137 0.19 2.65 5.54
N ALA A 138 -0.26 3.66 4.77
CA ALA A 138 -1.66 3.90 4.47
C ALA A 138 -2.31 2.70 3.78
N LEU A 139 -1.68 2.20 2.72
CA LEU A 139 -2.16 1.03 2.00
C LEU A 139 -2.23 -0.22 2.88
N HIS A 140 -1.23 -0.42 3.75
CA HIS A 140 -1.25 -1.56 4.69
C HIS A 140 -2.40 -1.45 5.68
N ALA A 141 -2.62 -0.28 6.26
CA ALA A 141 -3.73 -0.03 7.18
C ALA A 141 -5.09 -0.29 6.48
N ILE A 142 -5.29 0.27 5.28
CA ILE A 142 -6.54 0.10 4.52
C ILE A 142 -6.74 -1.37 4.09
N LEU A 143 -5.71 -2.03 3.57
CA LEU A 143 -5.82 -3.43 3.15
C LEU A 143 -6.07 -4.38 4.32
N SER A 144 -5.68 -4.01 5.54
CA SER A 144 -5.97 -4.80 6.73
C SER A 144 -7.46 -4.84 7.08
N LEU A 145 -8.25 -3.90 6.58
CA LEU A 145 -9.71 -3.89 6.70
C LEU A 145 -10.37 -5.01 5.88
N TYR A 146 -9.69 -5.51 4.86
CA TYR A 146 -10.19 -6.56 3.97
C TYR A 146 -9.50 -7.89 4.27
N PRO A 147 -10.24 -8.96 4.58
CA PRO A 147 -9.67 -10.30 4.69
C PRO A 147 -8.93 -10.64 3.39
N GLN A 148 -7.67 -11.05 3.48
CA GLN A 148 -6.90 -11.37 2.27
C GLN A 148 -7.49 -12.56 1.52
N THR A 149 -8.01 -13.57 2.27
CA THR A 149 -8.57 -14.78 1.68
C THR A 149 -9.91 -15.12 2.35
N ILE A 150 -10.94 -15.34 1.52
CA ILE A 150 -12.28 -15.72 1.96
C ILE A 150 -12.61 -17.09 1.37
N ARG A 151 -13.02 -18.04 2.23
CA ARG A 151 -13.47 -19.38 1.82
C ARG A 151 -14.98 -19.40 1.77
N HIS A 152 -15.52 -19.71 0.62
CA HIS A 152 -16.93 -19.92 0.39
C HIS A 152 -17.24 -21.41 0.43
N GLU A 153 -18.39 -21.78 0.98
CA GLU A 153 -18.91 -23.16 0.98
C GLU A 153 -20.32 -23.21 0.41
N ARG A 154 -21.17 -22.26 0.76
CA ARG A 154 -22.54 -22.14 0.30
C ARG A 154 -22.93 -20.68 0.09
N PHE A 155 -23.77 -20.43 -0.91
CA PHE A 155 -24.39 -19.13 -1.16
C PHE A 155 -25.87 -19.32 -1.50
N GLU A 156 -26.77 -18.60 -0.85
CA GLU A 156 -28.23 -18.72 -1.02
C GLU A 156 -28.75 -20.17 -0.97
N GLY A 157 -28.20 -20.96 -0.04
CA GLY A 157 -28.57 -22.36 0.14
C GLY A 157 -27.96 -23.34 -0.85
N LYS A 158 -27.32 -22.87 -1.93
CA LYS A 158 -26.66 -23.68 -2.94
C LYS A 158 -25.19 -23.90 -2.56
N GLN A 159 -24.63 -25.04 -2.99
CA GLN A 159 -23.21 -25.31 -2.85
C GLN A 159 -22.40 -24.32 -3.71
N PHE A 160 -21.46 -23.62 -3.07
CA PHE A 160 -20.54 -22.70 -3.72
C PHE A 160 -19.17 -22.81 -3.03
N VAL A 161 -18.39 -23.83 -3.43
CA VAL A 161 -17.07 -24.09 -2.84
C VAL A 161 -16.02 -23.34 -3.64
N GLN A 162 -15.56 -22.22 -3.09
CA GLN A 162 -14.62 -21.34 -3.76
C GLN A 162 -13.67 -20.68 -2.74
N THR A 163 -12.44 -20.39 -3.17
CA THR A 163 -11.50 -19.54 -2.42
C THR A 163 -11.34 -18.21 -3.18
N GLN A 164 -11.65 -17.12 -2.52
CA GLN A 164 -11.50 -15.75 -3.03
C GLN A 164 -10.25 -15.13 -2.41
N ILE A 165 -9.37 -14.57 -3.23
CA ILE A 165 -8.27 -13.73 -2.78
C ILE A 165 -8.67 -12.27 -3.03
N THR A 166 -8.97 -11.54 -1.96
CA THR A 166 -9.50 -10.18 -2.08
C THR A 166 -8.48 -9.20 -2.64
N TRP A 167 -7.22 -9.37 -2.25
CA TRP A 167 -6.15 -8.52 -2.76
C TRP A 167 -4.81 -9.26 -2.72
N LEU A 168 -3.93 -8.89 -3.66
CA LEU A 168 -2.52 -9.28 -3.66
C LEU A 168 -1.65 -8.04 -3.83
N LYS A 169 -0.61 -7.91 -2.99
CA LYS A 169 0.42 -6.89 -3.14
C LYS A 169 1.71 -7.52 -3.62
N LEU A 170 2.29 -6.95 -4.67
CA LEU A 170 3.55 -7.35 -5.29
C LEU A 170 4.45 -6.13 -5.40
N ASP A 171 5.76 -6.34 -5.28
CA ASP A 171 6.73 -5.31 -5.58
C ASP A 171 7.21 -5.48 -7.03
N CYS A 172 7.34 -4.38 -7.77
CA CYS A 172 7.93 -4.43 -9.09
C CYS A 172 9.41 -4.88 -8.97
N PRO A 173 9.84 -5.92 -9.69
CA PRO A 173 11.23 -6.38 -9.63
C PRO A 173 12.21 -5.25 -9.93
N ARG A 174 13.34 -5.20 -9.21
CA ARG A 174 14.37 -4.16 -9.40
C ARG A 174 14.95 -4.11 -10.80
N ASP A 175 15.01 -5.26 -11.48
CA ASP A 175 15.45 -5.36 -12.88
C ASP A 175 14.32 -5.12 -13.89
N GLY A 176 13.10 -4.80 -13.43
CA GLY A 176 11.91 -4.64 -14.25
C GLY A 176 11.54 -5.90 -15.05
N SER A 177 12.00 -7.09 -14.65
CA SER A 177 11.80 -8.30 -15.44
C SER A 177 10.41 -8.90 -15.24
N LEU A 178 9.74 -9.22 -16.34
CA LEU A 178 8.43 -9.88 -16.34
C LEU A 178 8.51 -11.29 -15.71
N ALA A 179 9.61 -12.01 -15.92
CA ALA A 179 9.83 -13.31 -15.29
C ALA A 179 9.97 -13.21 -13.76
N GLY A 180 10.64 -12.15 -13.27
CA GLY A 180 10.72 -11.82 -11.84
C GLY A 180 9.34 -11.54 -11.26
N PHE A 181 8.53 -10.76 -11.97
CA PHE A 181 7.16 -10.44 -11.58
C PHE A 181 6.26 -11.68 -11.50
N CYS A 182 6.31 -12.57 -12.51
CA CYS A 182 5.56 -13.83 -12.49
C CYS A 182 5.91 -14.71 -11.28
N ARG A 183 7.21 -14.82 -10.97
CA ARG A 183 7.64 -15.58 -9.77
C ARG A 183 7.08 -14.97 -8.48
N GLN A 184 7.13 -13.66 -8.33
CA GLN A 184 6.57 -12.98 -7.15
C GLN A 184 5.06 -13.20 -7.05
N PHE A 185 4.34 -13.19 -8.17
CA PHE A 185 2.91 -13.44 -8.20
C PHE A 185 2.57 -14.83 -7.62
N PHE A 186 3.20 -15.89 -8.09
CA PHE A 186 2.94 -17.25 -7.57
C PHE A 186 3.35 -17.41 -6.11
N HIS A 187 4.41 -16.73 -5.67
CA HIS A 187 4.78 -16.66 -4.26
C HIS A 187 3.72 -15.93 -3.41
N ALA A 188 3.21 -14.81 -3.89
CA ALA A 188 2.19 -14.04 -3.18
C ALA A 188 0.86 -14.82 -3.07
N VAL A 189 0.46 -15.51 -4.14
CA VAL A 189 -0.70 -16.41 -4.12
C VAL A 189 -0.49 -17.53 -3.11
N GLY A 190 0.66 -18.19 -3.13
CA GLY A 190 0.99 -19.24 -2.16
C GLY A 190 0.93 -18.76 -0.71
N LYS A 191 1.47 -17.57 -0.46
CA LYS A 191 1.40 -16.93 0.86
C LYS A 191 -0.04 -16.63 1.30
N ALA A 192 -0.88 -16.13 0.40
CA ALA A 192 -2.29 -15.84 0.67
C ALA A 192 -3.08 -17.13 0.97
N LEU A 193 -2.77 -18.21 0.28
CA LEU A 193 -3.40 -19.52 0.49
C LEU A 193 -2.83 -20.31 1.69
N GLY A 194 -1.73 -19.86 2.29
CA GLY A 194 -1.02 -20.59 3.34
C GLY A 194 -0.23 -21.79 2.83
N ASP A 195 0.06 -21.86 1.53
CA ASP A 195 0.77 -22.95 0.85
C ASP A 195 2.17 -22.47 0.40
N ALA A 196 3.18 -22.76 1.19
CA ALA A 196 4.56 -22.33 0.93
C ALA A 196 5.15 -22.92 -0.37
N ASP A 197 4.65 -24.05 -0.82
CA ASP A 197 5.14 -24.77 -1.99
C ASP A 197 4.32 -24.50 -3.26
N TYR A 198 3.31 -23.62 -3.18
CA TYR A 198 2.44 -23.31 -4.30
C TYR A 198 3.20 -22.90 -5.56
N HIS A 199 4.19 -22.04 -5.42
CA HIS A 199 5.02 -21.56 -6.53
C HIS A 199 5.80 -22.67 -7.24
N LYS A 200 6.16 -23.79 -6.55
CA LYS A 200 6.90 -24.91 -7.14
C LYS A 200 6.05 -25.74 -8.11
N ARG A 201 4.72 -25.63 -8.02
CA ARG A 201 3.78 -26.32 -8.92
C ARG A 201 3.62 -25.60 -10.25
N HIS A 202 3.95 -24.30 -10.30
CA HIS A 202 3.85 -23.47 -11.48
C HIS A 202 5.21 -23.42 -12.20
N ARG A 203 5.44 -24.41 -13.07
CA ARG A 203 6.61 -24.44 -13.96
C ARG A 203 6.18 -23.94 -15.33
N TYR A 204 6.85 -22.95 -15.84
CA TYR A 204 6.59 -22.37 -17.15
C TYR A 204 7.82 -22.47 -18.05
N ARG A 205 7.61 -22.67 -19.34
CA ARG A 205 8.67 -22.83 -20.35
C ARG A 205 9.18 -21.49 -20.85
N ASN A 206 8.28 -20.53 -20.95
CA ASN A 206 8.54 -19.19 -21.42
C ASN A 206 7.63 -18.18 -20.67
N ILE A 207 7.78 -16.91 -20.98
CA ILE A 207 7.00 -15.84 -20.34
C ILE A 207 5.51 -15.93 -20.70
N ASP A 208 5.17 -16.26 -21.93
CA ASP A 208 3.76 -16.37 -22.36
C ASP A 208 3.02 -17.47 -21.59
N ASP A 209 3.67 -18.62 -21.38
CA ASP A 209 3.14 -19.71 -20.54
C ASP A 209 2.97 -19.25 -19.09
N ALA A 210 3.94 -18.48 -18.54
CA ALA A 210 3.83 -17.93 -17.20
C ALA A 210 2.64 -16.96 -17.06
N LEU A 211 2.43 -16.10 -18.06
CA LEU A 211 1.32 -15.15 -18.09
C LEU A 211 -0.02 -15.87 -18.19
N GLN A 212 -0.13 -16.89 -19.01
CA GLN A 212 -1.33 -17.72 -19.13
C GLN A 212 -1.65 -18.44 -17.80
N GLN A 213 -0.64 -18.98 -17.11
CA GLN A 213 -0.83 -19.58 -15.79
C GLN A 213 -1.26 -18.52 -14.75
N MET A 214 -0.71 -17.30 -14.79
CA MET A 214 -1.15 -16.20 -13.93
C MET A 214 -2.63 -15.86 -14.17
N GLU A 215 -3.06 -15.78 -15.43
CA GLU A 215 -4.46 -15.54 -15.78
C GLU A 215 -5.39 -16.62 -15.21
N GLN A 216 -5.02 -17.87 -15.36
CA GLN A 216 -5.78 -19.01 -14.82
C GLN A 216 -5.88 -18.95 -13.30
N VAL A 217 -4.76 -18.70 -12.62
CA VAL A 217 -4.71 -18.57 -11.15
C VAL A 217 -5.55 -17.41 -10.67
N ALA A 218 -5.41 -16.26 -11.32
CA ALA A 218 -6.15 -15.05 -10.96
C ALA A 218 -7.66 -15.21 -11.14
N SER A 219 -8.08 -15.94 -12.16
CA SER A 219 -9.49 -16.27 -12.39
C SER A 219 -9.99 -17.34 -11.44
N THR A 220 -9.19 -18.38 -11.16
CA THR A 220 -9.54 -19.47 -10.23
C THR A 220 -9.79 -18.98 -8.82
N PHE A 221 -8.98 -18.05 -8.33
CA PHE A 221 -9.09 -17.48 -6.98
C PHE A 221 -9.83 -16.15 -6.93
N TYR A 222 -10.45 -15.73 -8.01
CA TYR A 222 -11.20 -14.47 -8.09
C TYR A 222 -10.42 -13.32 -7.43
N ILE A 223 -9.17 -13.08 -7.86
CA ILE A 223 -8.34 -12.00 -7.28
C ILE A 223 -9.05 -10.67 -7.43
N GLY A 224 -9.36 -10.01 -6.29
CA GLY A 224 -10.16 -8.79 -6.25
C GLY A 224 -9.41 -7.57 -6.75
N ALA A 225 -8.18 -7.38 -6.28
CA ALA A 225 -7.28 -6.32 -6.73
C ALA A 225 -5.82 -6.78 -6.70
N LEU A 226 -5.03 -6.28 -7.64
CA LEU A 226 -3.58 -6.43 -7.68
C LEU A 226 -2.92 -5.08 -7.40
N LEU A 227 -2.17 -4.98 -6.30
CA LEU A 227 -1.41 -3.78 -5.95
C LEU A 227 0.05 -3.99 -6.33
N ILE A 228 0.60 -3.10 -7.16
CA ILE A 228 1.97 -3.18 -7.67
C ILE A 228 2.75 -2.01 -7.11
N ASP A 229 3.59 -2.31 -6.13
CA ASP A 229 4.45 -1.32 -5.46
C ASP A 229 5.81 -1.19 -6.17
N GLU A 230 6.52 -0.10 -5.90
CA GLU A 230 7.83 0.22 -6.46
C GLU A 230 7.85 0.23 -8.01
N LEU A 231 6.76 0.70 -8.62
CA LEU A 231 6.60 0.66 -10.08
C LEU A 231 7.69 1.44 -10.82
N GLN A 232 8.33 2.43 -10.20
CA GLN A 232 9.47 3.16 -10.77
C GLN A 232 10.65 2.23 -11.14
N ASN A 233 10.74 1.03 -10.57
CA ASN A 233 11.75 0.04 -10.95
C ASN A 233 11.70 -0.34 -12.44
N LEU A 234 10.56 -0.11 -13.11
CA LEU A 234 10.45 -0.30 -14.56
C LEU A 234 11.37 0.62 -15.38
N HIS A 235 11.88 1.72 -14.80
CA HIS A 235 12.91 2.52 -15.47
C HIS A 235 14.22 1.76 -15.64
N LEU A 236 14.47 0.75 -14.81
CA LEU A 236 15.67 -0.09 -14.86
C LEU A 236 15.50 -1.30 -15.77
N ALA A 237 14.30 -1.52 -16.33
CA ALA A 237 14.02 -2.63 -17.22
C ALA A 237 14.88 -2.55 -18.49
N LYS A 238 15.33 -3.72 -18.96
CA LYS A 238 16.01 -3.84 -20.26
C LYS A 238 15.08 -3.39 -21.38
N THR A 239 15.67 -3.03 -22.52
CA THR A 239 14.93 -2.58 -23.72
C THR A 239 13.73 -3.49 -24.04
N GLY A 240 12.54 -2.90 -24.15
CA GLY A 240 11.27 -3.61 -24.40
C GLY A 240 10.61 -4.24 -23.16
N GLY A 241 11.28 -4.32 -22.02
CA GLY A 241 10.71 -4.91 -20.80
C GLY A 241 9.63 -4.04 -20.17
N LYS A 242 9.81 -2.71 -20.22
CA LYS A 242 8.85 -1.72 -19.72
C LYS A 242 7.51 -1.83 -20.45
N GLU A 243 7.53 -1.78 -21.75
CA GLU A 243 6.34 -1.85 -22.62
C GLU A 243 5.61 -3.18 -22.45
N SER A 244 6.36 -4.28 -22.39
CA SER A 244 5.79 -5.61 -22.18
C SER A 244 5.08 -5.73 -20.84
N MET A 245 5.71 -5.22 -19.76
CA MET A 245 5.12 -5.24 -18.43
C MET A 245 3.84 -4.39 -18.36
N LEU A 246 3.89 -3.17 -18.89
CA LEU A 246 2.73 -2.29 -18.89
C LEU A 246 1.60 -2.85 -19.76
N SER A 247 1.90 -3.43 -20.91
CA SER A 247 0.91 -4.12 -21.77
C SER A 247 0.27 -5.30 -21.04
N PHE A 248 1.05 -6.04 -20.26
CA PHE A 248 0.53 -7.13 -19.43
C PHE A 248 -0.44 -6.62 -18.34
N PHE A 249 -0.11 -5.55 -17.63
CA PHE A 249 -1.03 -4.99 -16.64
C PHE A 249 -2.34 -4.52 -17.27
N LEU A 250 -2.28 -3.91 -18.47
CA LEU A 250 -3.48 -3.55 -19.21
C LEU A 250 -4.31 -4.78 -19.61
N HIS A 251 -3.65 -5.88 -19.95
CA HIS A 251 -4.32 -7.13 -20.26
C HIS A 251 -5.06 -7.71 -19.05
N LEU A 252 -4.46 -7.64 -17.85
CA LEU A 252 -5.13 -8.04 -16.61
C LEU A 252 -6.43 -7.27 -16.39
N VAL A 253 -6.41 -5.95 -16.58
CA VAL A 253 -7.58 -5.08 -16.37
C VAL A 253 -8.64 -5.31 -17.44
N ASN A 254 -8.26 -5.32 -18.72
CA ASN A 254 -9.21 -5.30 -19.83
C ASN A 254 -9.78 -6.68 -20.16
N ASN A 255 -8.96 -7.72 -20.10
CA ASN A 255 -9.31 -9.05 -20.58
C ASN A 255 -9.73 -10.00 -19.47
N ILE A 256 -9.10 -9.89 -18.28
CA ILE A 256 -9.40 -10.76 -17.15
C ILE A 256 -10.35 -10.06 -16.16
N GLY A 257 -10.35 -8.74 -16.16
CA GLY A 257 -11.20 -7.94 -15.29
C GLY A 257 -10.65 -7.82 -13.86
N ILE A 258 -9.31 -7.87 -13.70
CA ILE A 258 -8.66 -7.70 -12.40
C ILE A 258 -8.25 -6.23 -12.24
N PRO A 259 -8.78 -5.52 -11.24
CA PRO A 259 -8.35 -4.17 -10.95
C PRO A 259 -6.88 -4.10 -10.54
N VAL A 260 -6.20 -3.02 -10.96
CA VAL A 260 -4.78 -2.81 -10.63
C VAL A 260 -4.57 -1.45 -9.97
N VAL A 261 -3.85 -1.44 -8.85
CA VAL A 261 -3.38 -0.22 -8.18
C VAL A 261 -1.88 -0.10 -8.41
N PHE A 262 -1.46 0.97 -9.06
CA PHE A 262 -0.05 1.26 -9.30
C PHE A 262 0.49 2.17 -8.21
N ILE A 263 1.57 1.76 -7.55
CA ILE A 263 2.15 2.48 -6.41
C ILE A 263 3.61 2.77 -6.71
N GLY A 264 4.04 4.00 -6.45
CA GLY A 264 5.44 4.37 -6.66
C GLY A 264 5.76 5.81 -6.30
N THR A 265 6.95 6.24 -6.72
CA THR A 265 7.40 7.62 -6.55
C THR A 265 6.97 8.50 -7.72
N ASN A 266 7.23 9.82 -7.64
CA ASN A 266 6.87 10.76 -8.71
C ASN A 266 7.53 10.41 -10.06
N SER A 267 8.67 9.71 -10.04
CA SER A 267 9.32 9.22 -11.26
C SER A 267 8.44 8.24 -12.07
N MET A 268 7.49 7.56 -11.38
CA MET A 268 6.50 6.70 -12.04
C MET A 268 5.60 7.46 -13.03
N ILE A 269 5.35 8.75 -12.82
CA ILE A 269 4.48 9.57 -13.68
C ILE A 269 5.00 9.57 -15.14
N SER A 270 6.33 9.63 -15.31
CA SER A 270 6.92 9.60 -16.64
C SER A 270 6.77 8.25 -17.35
N LEU A 271 6.66 7.13 -16.61
CA LEU A 271 6.36 5.81 -17.17
C LEU A 271 4.99 5.80 -17.84
N PHE A 272 4.03 6.47 -17.24
CA PHE A 272 2.67 6.54 -17.78
C PHE A 272 2.52 7.54 -18.91
N SER A 273 3.30 8.63 -18.96
CA SER A 273 3.17 9.62 -20.02
C SER A 273 3.41 9.03 -21.41
N ASP A 274 4.31 8.04 -21.52
CA ASP A 274 4.59 7.34 -22.77
C ASP A 274 3.54 6.28 -23.12
N VAL A 275 2.96 5.62 -22.09
CA VAL A 275 2.01 4.51 -22.23
C VAL A 275 0.56 4.96 -22.07
N MET A 276 0.30 6.07 -21.38
CA MET A 276 -1.05 6.60 -21.15
C MET A 276 -1.75 7.10 -22.41
N ARG A 277 -1.07 7.30 -23.53
CA ARG A 277 -1.80 7.41 -24.82
C ARG A 277 -2.61 6.15 -25.12
N VAL A 278 -2.15 4.99 -24.64
CA VAL A 278 -2.83 3.70 -24.75
C VAL A 278 -3.73 3.45 -23.52
N ALA A 279 -3.29 3.90 -22.35
CA ALA A 279 -3.91 3.63 -21.04
C ALA A 279 -5.06 4.57 -20.65
N ARG A 280 -5.39 5.60 -21.45
CA ARG A 280 -6.58 6.47 -21.23
C ARG A 280 -7.89 5.70 -21.01
N ARG A 281 -7.93 4.44 -21.45
CA ARG A 281 -9.07 3.54 -21.24
C ARG A 281 -8.95 2.68 -19.98
N SER A 282 -7.78 2.66 -19.31
CA SER A 282 -7.47 1.75 -18.21
C SER A 282 -7.19 2.44 -16.88
N CYS A 283 -7.01 3.76 -16.85
CA CYS A 283 -6.77 4.54 -15.65
C CYS A 283 -7.99 5.42 -15.33
N GLY A 284 -9.19 4.86 -15.38
CA GLY A 284 -10.43 5.59 -15.13
C GLY A 284 -10.57 6.10 -13.70
N GLY A 285 -9.84 5.47 -12.76
CA GLY A 285 -9.87 5.81 -11.34
C GLY A 285 -9.01 7.01 -10.92
N GLY A 286 -8.18 7.56 -11.83
CA GLY A 286 -7.37 8.76 -11.50
C GLY A 286 -6.07 8.46 -10.75
N MET A 287 -5.61 9.45 -9.97
CA MET A 287 -4.35 9.40 -9.24
C MET A 287 -4.50 10.03 -7.85
N VAL A 288 -4.05 9.32 -6.83
CA VAL A 288 -3.92 9.80 -5.45
C VAL A 288 -2.47 10.22 -5.22
N GLU A 289 -2.25 11.49 -4.95
CA GLU A 289 -0.91 12.05 -4.73
C GLU A 289 -0.66 12.30 -3.25
N PHE A 290 0.28 11.56 -2.67
CA PHE A 290 0.79 11.79 -1.33
C PHE A 290 1.83 12.91 -1.36
N LYS A 291 1.44 14.10 -0.94
CA LYS A 291 2.32 15.26 -0.82
C LYS A 291 2.96 15.31 0.57
N ARG A 292 4.17 15.88 0.64
CA ARG A 292 4.74 16.23 1.92
C ARG A 292 3.93 17.36 2.55
N PHE A 293 3.86 17.37 3.85
CA PHE A 293 3.19 18.47 4.55
C PHE A 293 4.00 19.77 4.43
N GLU A 294 3.30 20.86 4.28
CA GLU A 294 3.89 22.19 4.50
C GLU A 294 3.83 22.53 6.01
N LYS A 295 4.68 23.48 6.44
CA LYS A 295 4.82 23.83 7.85
C LYS A 295 3.51 24.28 8.50
N ASP A 296 2.70 25.01 7.72
CA ASP A 296 1.47 25.65 8.20
C ASP A 296 0.23 24.74 8.00
N ASP A 297 0.39 23.54 7.46
CA ASP A 297 -0.72 22.59 7.30
C ASP A 297 -1.24 22.12 8.67
N GLU A 298 -2.56 22.19 8.85
CA GLU A 298 -3.22 21.73 10.08
C GLU A 298 -2.94 20.23 10.33
N GLU A 299 -2.90 19.42 9.27
CA GLU A 299 -2.59 18.00 9.35
C GLU A 299 -1.16 17.75 9.88
N TRP A 300 -0.19 18.59 9.46
CA TRP A 300 1.18 18.53 9.99
C TRP A 300 1.23 18.87 11.48
N GLN A 301 0.57 19.96 11.87
CA GLN A 301 0.52 20.39 13.27
C GLN A 301 -0.09 19.30 14.14
N PHE A 302 -1.19 18.70 13.68
CA PHE A 302 -1.88 17.63 14.39
C PHE A 302 -1.01 16.37 14.50
N LEU A 303 -0.34 15.96 13.42
CA LEU A 303 0.58 14.82 13.41
C LEU A 303 1.74 15.02 14.40
N VAL A 304 2.36 16.20 14.38
CA VAL A 304 3.47 16.52 15.29
C VAL A 304 2.99 16.51 16.73
N GLN A 305 1.84 17.12 17.04
CA GLN A 305 1.28 17.13 18.40
C GLN A 305 1.00 15.72 18.91
N ASN A 306 0.39 14.87 18.10
CA ASN A 306 0.09 13.48 18.46
C ASN A 306 1.36 12.68 18.71
N LEU A 307 2.33 12.73 17.81
CA LEU A 307 3.59 12.00 18.00
C LEU A 307 4.40 12.56 19.16
N TRP A 308 4.35 13.88 19.42
CA TRP A 308 5.03 14.51 20.54
C TRP A 308 4.47 14.10 21.90
N SER A 309 3.23 13.66 21.97
CA SER A 309 2.62 13.18 23.20
C SER A 309 3.29 11.91 23.78
N TYR A 310 3.95 11.14 22.89
CA TYR A 310 4.65 9.90 23.23
C TYR A 310 6.12 10.18 23.59
N GLN A 311 6.38 10.46 24.86
CA GLN A 311 7.73 10.74 25.37
C GLN A 311 8.08 9.78 26.51
N TRP A 312 9.15 9.01 26.33
CA TRP A 312 9.72 8.10 27.35
C TRP A 312 10.93 8.68 28.08
N CYS A 313 11.25 9.94 27.85
CA CYS A 313 12.18 10.69 28.71
C CYS A 313 11.53 10.99 30.06
N LYS A 314 12.29 10.99 31.13
CA LYS A 314 11.77 11.25 32.49
C LYS A 314 11.16 12.64 32.65
N GLN A 315 11.71 13.61 31.94
CA GLN A 315 11.19 14.98 31.91
C GLN A 315 10.43 15.18 30.59
N LYS A 316 9.10 15.28 30.70
CA LYS A 316 8.24 15.57 29.55
C LYS A 316 8.48 17.00 29.08
N ALA A 317 8.89 17.15 27.83
CA ALA A 317 9.08 18.42 27.20
C ALA A 317 7.78 18.93 26.56
N GLU A 318 7.50 20.23 26.72
CA GLU A 318 6.42 20.89 25.98
C GLU A 318 6.82 21.12 24.51
N LEU A 319 5.84 21.05 23.60
CA LEU A 319 6.05 21.35 22.20
C LEU A 319 6.09 22.87 22.00
N THR A 320 7.27 23.45 22.18
CA THR A 320 7.45 24.89 21.96
C THR A 320 7.52 25.21 20.46
N PRO A 321 7.20 26.47 20.05
CA PRO A 321 7.36 26.89 18.65
C PRO A 321 8.78 26.63 18.10
N LYS A 322 9.82 26.82 18.92
CA LYS A 322 11.22 26.53 18.54
C LYS A 322 11.43 25.04 18.23
N ILE A 323 10.86 24.14 19.03
CA ILE A 323 10.96 22.70 18.79
C ILE A 323 10.18 22.31 17.53
N PHE A 324 8.96 22.83 17.36
CA PHE A 324 8.14 22.59 16.19
C PHE A 324 8.85 23.02 14.90
N ASP A 325 9.44 24.22 14.90
CA ASP A 325 10.21 24.75 13.78
C ASP A 325 11.44 23.89 13.47
N THR A 326 12.14 23.45 14.52
CA THR A 326 13.30 22.56 14.38
C THR A 326 12.91 21.20 13.78
N LEU A 327 11.79 20.61 14.22
CA LEU A 327 11.29 19.37 13.64
C LEU A 327 10.99 19.55 12.16
N TYR A 328 10.27 20.61 11.77
CA TYR A 328 9.99 20.86 10.36
C TYR A 328 11.27 21.10 9.55
N GLU A 329 12.21 21.88 10.09
CA GLU A 329 13.48 22.15 9.42
C GLU A 329 14.24 20.87 9.07
N HIS A 330 14.26 19.90 9.97
CA HIS A 330 15.01 18.66 9.80
C HIS A 330 14.22 17.51 9.13
N THR A 331 12.93 17.70 8.84
CA THR A 331 12.07 16.66 8.23
C THR A 331 11.42 17.10 6.94
N GLN A 332 11.25 18.41 6.74
CA GLN A 332 10.60 19.02 5.58
C GLN A 332 9.20 18.44 5.31
N GLY A 333 8.44 18.09 6.35
CA GLY A 333 7.10 17.55 6.26
C GLY A 333 7.03 16.08 5.82
N VAL A 334 8.14 15.35 5.82
CA VAL A 334 8.17 13.91 5.49
C VAL A 334 7.93 13.09 6.75
N THR A 335 6.87 12.29 6.75
CA THR A 335 6.40 11.53 7.92
C THR A 335 7.45 10.57 8.49
N ASP A 336 8.12 9.80 7.61
CA ASP A 336 9.18 8.88 8.03
C ASP A 336 10.35 9.60 8.71
N PHE A 337 10.71 10.80 8.23
CA PHE A 337 11.78 11.59 8.85
C PHE A 337 11.36 12.11 10.22
N LEU A 338 10.09 12.49 10.38
CA LEU A 338 9.55 12.92 11.66
C LEU A 338 9.60 11.79 12.69
N VAL A 339 9.13 10.61 12.35
CA VAL A 339 9.19 9.45 13.25
C VAL A 339 10.64 9.10 13.57
N LYS A 340 11.52 9.06 12.58
CA LYS A 340 12.96 8.77 12.78
C LYS A 340 13.62 9.75 13.74
N ILE A 341 13.41 11.06 13.52
CA ILE A 341 14.07 12.07 14.37
C ILE A 341 13.56 12.01 15.80
N LEU A 342 12.26 11.77 16.01
CA LEU A 342 11.66 11.62 17.35
C LEU A 342 12.20 10.38 18.08
N VAL A 343 12.27 9.23 17.39
CA VAL A 343 12.83 7.99 17.94
C VAL A 343 14.31 8.18 18.31
N LEU A 344 15.10 8.73 17.40
CA LEU A 344 16.52 8.91 17.62
C LEU A 344 16.84 9.95 18.69
N SER A 345 16.07 11.03 18.77
CA SER A 345 16.26 12.08 19.77
C SER A 345 15.92 11.60 21.17
N GLN A 346 14.83 10.87 21.36
CA GLN A 346 14.49 10.27 22.66
C GLN A 346 15.53 9.23 23.09
N ARG A 347 15.97 8.37 22.18
CA ARG A 347 17.03 7.40 22.45
C ARG A 347 18.32 8.09 22.91
N TYR A 348 18.71 9.16 22.22
CA TYR A 348 19.89 9.95 22.61
C TYR A 348 19.71 10.61 23.97
N ALA A 349 18.58 11.26 24.22
CA ALA A 349 18.29 11.94 25.49
C ALA A 349 18.34 10.98 26.69
N ILE A 350 17.79 9.76 26.55
CA ILE A 350 17.84 8.73 27.59
C ILE A 350 19.27 8.21 27.78
N GLN A 351 19.98 7.87 26.69
CA GLN A 351 21.32 7.29 26.78
C GLN A 351 22.37 8.29 27.29
N SER A 352 22.20 9.58 27.02
CA SER A 352 23.10 10.64 27.53
C SER A 352 22.77 11.07 28.96
N GLY A 353 21.64 10.62 29.54
CA GLY A 353 21.19 11.02 30.86
C GLY A 353 20.55 12.41 30.93
N VAL A 354 20.37 13.10 29.79
CA VAL A 354 19.73 14.42 29.76
C VAL A 354 18.23 14.30 30.08
N GLU A 355 17.61 13.18 29.65
CA GLU A 355 16.24 12.80 29.99
C GLU A 355 15.16 13.86 29.64
N CYS A 356 15.42 14.70 28.64
CA CYS A 356 14.50 15.72 28.18
C CYS A 356 14.74 16.00 26.69
N LEU A 357 13.67 16.26 25.92
CA LEU A 357 13.78 16.65 24.51
C LEU A 357 13.91 18.14 24.37
N THR A 358 14.94 18.61 23.66
CA THR A 358 15.14 20.03 23.33
C THR A 358 15.43 20.22 21.85
N ALA A 359 15.28 21.44 21.34
CA ALA A 359 15.62 21.76 19.97
C ALA A 359 17.11 21.50 19.65
N GLU A 360 17.99 21.71 20.63
CA GLU A 360 19.42 21.46 20.54
C GLU A 360 19.72 19.96 20.36
N ILE A 361 19.06 19.08 21.14
CA ILE A 361 19.19 17.62 21.01
C ILE A 361 18.69 17.17 19.65
N ILE A 362 17.52 17.64 19.20
CA ILE A 362 16.97 17.31 17.89
C ILE A 362 17.95 17.69 16.78
N THR A 363 18.51 18.90 16.83
CA THR A 363 19.51 19.38 15.86
C THR A 363 20.78 18.56 15.90
N GLN A 364 21.30 18.24 17.10
CA GLN A 364 22.50 17.43 17.27
C GLN A 364 22.31 16.02 16.70
N VAL A 365 21.19 15.38 17.00
CA VAL A 365 20.85 14.04 16.53
C VAL A 365 20.65 14.03 15.02
N SER A 366 19.94 15.00 14.46
CA SER A 366 19.80 15.14 13.01
C SER A 366 21.18 15.23 12.34
N ASN A 367 22.08 16.05 12.90
CA ASN A 367 23.41 16.24 12.36
C ASN A 367 24.31 15.00 12.47
N ALA A 368 24.15 14.21 13.52
CA ALA A 368 24.99 13.04 13.79
C ALA A 368 24.43 11.74 13.19
N LYS A 369 23.11 11.54 13.23
CA LYS A 369 22.47 10.26 12.92
C LYS A 369 21.64 10.22 11.63
N MET A 370 21.30 11.39 11.06
CA MET A 370 20.54 11.48 9.82
C MET A 370 21.37 12.00 8.64
N GLN A 371 22.69 11.81 8.66
CA GLN A 371 23.61 12.34 7.64
C GLN A 371 23.25 11.86 6.22
N ILE A 372 22.85 10.60 6.07
CA ILE A 372 22.46 10.00 4.79
C ILE A 372 21.23 10.72 4.20
N LEU A 373 20.34 11.25 5.03
CA LEU A 373 19.12 11.94 4.60
C LEU A 373 19.36 13.44 4.34
N LYS A 374 20.48 14.01 4.77
CA LYS A 374 20.78 15.44 4.59
C LYS A 374 20.68 15.93 3.15
N PRO A 375 21.21 15.22 2.14
CA PRO A 375 21.07 15.65 0.75
C PRO A 375 19.61 15.75 0.31
N ALA A 376 18.79 14.75 0.68
CA ALA A 376 17.35 14.75 0.40
C ALA A 376 16.62 15.90 1.11
N ILE A 377 16.88 16.10 2.41
CA ILE A 377 16.30 17.20 3.20
C ILE A 377 16.70 18.57 2.59
N SER A 378 17.97 18.71 2.15
CA SER A 378 18.43 19.94 1.48
C SER A 378 17.75 20.16 0.14
N ALA A 379 17.54 19.12 -0.64
CA ALA A 379 16.80 19.19 -1.90
C ALA A 379 15.35 19.61 -1.68
N LEU A 380 14.67 19.01 -0.70
CA LEU A 380 13.29 19.36 -0.33
C LEU A 380 13.18 20.82 0.15
N ARG A 381 14.15 21.27 0.97
CA ARG A 381 14.23 22.67 1.46
C ARG A 381 14.42 23.65 0.31
N SER A 382 15.19 23.29 -0.72
CA SER A 382 15.44 24.16 -1.87
C SER A 382 14.20 24.41 -2.73
N ARG A 383 13.15 23.60 -2.59
CA ARG A 383 11.94 23.60 -3.44
C ARG A 383 12.25 23.54 -4.94
N ASN A 384 13.45 23.12 -5.32
CA ASN A 384 13.86 23.01 -6.70
C ASN A 384 13.46 21.63 -7.26
N PRO A 385 12.55 21.56 -8.26
CA PRO A 385 12.04 20.30 -8.79
C PRO A 385 13.14 19.39 -9.37
N ALA A 386 14.17 19.99 -9.99
CA ALA A 386 15.28 19.21 -10.57
C ALA A 386 16.13 18.54 -9.49
N ARG A 387 16.39 19.21 -8.36
CA ARG A 387 17.09 18.64 -7.22
C ARG A 387 16.22 17.60 -6.51
N MET A 388 14.91 17.87 -6.35
CA MET A 388 13.99 16.94 -5.69
C MET A 388 13.88 15.61 -6.44
N ARG A 389 13.83 15.64 -7.78
CA ARG A 389 13.78 14.41 -8.61
C ARG A 389 14.94 13.45 -8.38
N GLN A 390 16.12 13.95 -7.99
CA GLN A 390 17.28 13.11 -7.68
C GLN A 390 17.09 12.26 -6.41
N PHE A 391 16.13 12.65 -5.56
CA PHE A 391 15.84 12.02 -4.28
C PHE A 391 14.40 11.52 -4.18
N ASP A 392 13.67 11.45 -5.29
CA ASP A 392 12.32 10.90 -5.33
C ASP A 392 12.27 9.46 -4.81
N ASP A 393 13.33 8.70 -5.07
CA ASP A 393 13.50 7.33 -4.61
C ASP A 393 14.62 7.21 -3.58
N LEU A 394 14.26 7.39 -2.31
CA LEU A 394 15.19 7.23 -1.19
C LEU A 394 15.61 5.77 -0.96
N SER A 395 14.95 4.81 -1.59
CA SER A 395 15.31 3.38 -1.50
C SER A 395 16.64 3.08 -2.21
N LEU A 396 17.08 3.96 -3.10
CA LEU A 396 18.39 3.88 -3.76
C LEU A 396 19.54 4.37 -2.88
N ILE A 397 19.24 5.08 -1.79
CA ILE A 397 20.23 5.44 -0.78
C ILE A 397 20.33 4.22 0.15
N HIS A 398 21.24 3.31 -0.17
CA HIS A 398 21.52 2.15 0.68
C HIS A 398 21.85 2.59 2.10
N ILE A 399 20.96 2.29 3.04
CA ILE A 399 21.16 2.41 4.47
C ILE A 399 21.70 1.08 4.99
#